data_57c92e7a6dc148312f06683d3124aaf4
#
_entry.id   57c92e7a6dc148312f06683d3124aaf4
#
_cell.length_a   1.000
_cell.length_b   1.000
_cell.length_c   1.000
_cell.angle_alpha   90.00
_cell.angle_beta   90.00
_cell.angle_gamma   90.00
#
_symmetry.space_group_name_H-M   'P 1'
#
loop_
_entity.id
_entity.type
_entity.pdbx_description
1 polymer ?
#
loop_
_entity_poly.entity_id
_entity_poly.type
_entity_poly.pdbx_seq_one_letter_code
_entity_poly.pdbx_strand_id
1 'polypeptide(L)'
;MKKIFLLVIMVSLAACSTMQPPRYSISVDNVQALKEYENVSLMVSDFTQSTPFNSSCRLMGPIEPADGLTFPEFIGKAFNDELKMAGIYSETGTKISGDITKVDFSSTSGLTNGFWDISIVLKSSNGNSIAASNKYTFKSGFDAITACNATADALSPAVQDLIQSAVTNPEFKKLL
;
A
#
# COMPACT_ATOMS: atom_id res chain seq x y z
N MET A 1 -46.83 -19.91 -4.78
CA MET A 1 -46.22 -18.59 -4.96
C MET A 1 -45.35 -18.14 -3.78
N LYS A 2 -45.75 -18.33 -2.50
CA LYS A 2 -44.92 -17.97 -1.32
C LYS A 2 -43.53 -18.65 -1.22
N LYS A 3 -43.42 -19.91 -1.67
CA LYS A 3 -42.17 -20.70 -1.58
C LYS A 3 -41.14 -20.31 -2.64
N ILE A 4 -41.54 -19.77 -3.78
CA ILE A 4 -40.65 -19.30 -4.86
C ILE A 4 -40.01 -17.97 -4.45
N PHE A 5 -40.74 -17.10 -3.72
CA PHE A 5 -40.25 -15.84 -3.26
C PHE A 5 -39.13 -15.97 -2.19
N LEU A 6 -39.22 -17.02 -1.37
CA LEU A 6 -38.20 -17.31 -0.35
C LEU A 6 -36.89 -17.82 -0.96
N LEU A 7 -36.94 -18.52 -2.10
CA LEU A 7 -35.77 -19.04 -2.79
C LEU A 7 -34.94 -17.93 -3.49
N VAL A 8 -35.65 -16.91 -4.00
CA VAL A 8 -35.00 -15.78 -4.67
C VAL A 8 -34.24 -14.87 -3.68
N ILE A 9 -34.72 -14.77 -2.42
CA ILE A 9 -34.06 -13.96 -1.38
C ILE A 9 -32.79 -14.65 -0.86
N MET A 10 -32.68 -15.99 -0.89
CA MET A 10 -31.47 -16.70 -0.47
C MET A 10 -30.29 -16.59 -1.46
N VAL A 11 -30.55 -16.30 -2.74
CA VAL A 11 -29.50 -16.21 -3.76
C VAL A 11 -28.78 -14.85 -3.73
N SER A 12 -29.39 -13.82 -3.15
CA SER A 12 -28.81 -12.47 -3.09
C SER A 12 -27.78 -12.24 -1.97
N LEU A 13 -27.53 -13.23 -1.09
CA LEU A 13 -26.57 -13.12 0.02
C LEU A 13 -25.18 -13.69 -0.30
N ALA A 14 -24.95 -14.21 -1.51
CA ALA A 14 -23.68 -14.83 -1.89
C ALA A 14 -22.69 -13.86 -2.60
N ALA A 15 -22.97 -12.57 -2.62
CA ALA A 15 -22.18 -11.59 -3.40
C ALA A 15 -21.26 -10.72 -2.53
N CYS A 16 -20.65 -11.27 -1.49
CA CYS A 16 -19.57 -10.61 -0.77
C CYS A 16 -18.30 -11.44 -0.84
N SER A 17 -17.70 -11.55 -2.04
CA SER A 17 -16.31 -11.93 -2.10
C SER A 17 -15.50 -10.64 -1.91
N THR A 18 -15.11 -10.38 -0.69
CA THR A 18 -14.29 -9.23 -0.35
C THR A 18 -12.84 -9.55 -0.69
N MET A 19 -12.35 -9.05 -1.81
CA MET A 19 -10.91 -8.95 -2.10
C MET A 19 -10.34 -7.75 -1.34
N GLN A 20 -10.56 -7.72 -0.04
CA GLN A 20 -10.13 -6.62 0.78
C GLN A 20 -8.73 -6.91 1.31
N PRO A 21 -7.73 -6.08 0.95
CA PRO A 21 -6.40 -6.19 1.50
C PRO A 21 -6.43 -6.16 3.04
N PRO A 22 -5.52 -6.86 3.71
CA PRO A 22 -5.35 -6.72 5.15
C PRO A 22 -4.92 -5.29 5.48
N ARG A 23 -5.19 -4.87 6.72
CA ARG A 23 -4.62 -3.64 7.27
C ARG A 23 -3.10 -3.69 7.20
N TYR A 24 -2.48 -2.51 7.10
CA TYR A 24 -1.03 -2.43 7.10
C TYR A 24 -0.44 -3.04 8.38
N SER A 25 0.57 -3.88 8.22
CA SER A 25 1.41 -4.41 9.30
C SER A 25 2.72 -3.65 9.34
N ILE A 26 3.17 -3.23 10.52
CA ILE A 26 4.46 -2.56 10.70
C ILE A 26 5.60 -3.54 10.40
N SER A 27 6.60 -3.08 9.63
CA SER A 27 7.81 -3.82 9.33
C SER A 27 8.88 -3.57 10.40
N VAL A 28 9.39 -4.65 10.99
CA VAL A 28 10.50 -4.55 11.96
C VAL A 28 11.75 -3.97 11.31
N ASP A 29 12.03 -4.35 10.07
CA ASP A 29 13.21 -3.89 9.34
C ASP A 29 13.15 -2.38 9.04
N ASN A 30 11.97 -1.88 8.66
CA ASN A 30 11.75 -0.45 8.45
C ASN A 30 11.92 0.35 9.74
N VAL A 31 11.36 -0.15 10.84
CA VAL A 31 11.52 0.48 12.16
C VAL A 31 12.99 0.52 12.58
N GLN A 32 13.74 -0.54 12.33
CA GLN A 32 15.17 -0.56 12.64
C GLN A 32 15.96 0.43 11.78
N ALA A 33 15.69 0.48 10.48
CA ALA A 33 16.32 1.45 9.57
C ALA A 33 16.01 2.89 9.97
N LEU A 34 14.77 3.18 10.36
CA LEU A 34 14.36 4.49 10.82
C LEU A 34 15.00 4.91 12.16
N LYS A 35 15.26 3.96 13.06
CA LYS A 35 15.97 4.23 14.33
C LYS A 35 17.41 4.65 14.17
N GLU A 36 18.02 4.43 13.00
CA GLU A 36 19.38 4.94 12.70
C GLU A 36 19.42 6.48 12.56
N TYR A 37 18.24 7.10 12.37
CA TYR A 37 18.10 8.55 12.29
C TYR A 37 17.81 9.15 13.68
N GLU A 38 18.85 9.25 14.52
CA GLU A 38 18.73 9.81 15.86
C GLU A 38 18.49 11.33 15.82
N ASN A 39 17.78 11.84 16.83
CA ASN A 39 17.53 13.27 17.06
C ASN A 39 16.77 13.98 15.92
N VAL A 40 16.00 13.26 15.13
CA VAL A 40 15.11 13.83 14.12
C VAL A 40 13.65 13.66 14.53
N SER A 41 12.81 14.53 14.01
CA SER A 41 11.37 14.46 14.17
C SER A 41 10.71 14.67 12.82
N LEU A 42 9.91 13.73 12.38
CA LEU A 42 9.32 13.68 11.05
C LEU A 42 7.80 13.49 11.14
N MET A 43 7.12 13.95 10.11
CA MET A 43 5.73 13.64 9.84
C MET A 43 5.53 13.52 8.33
N VAL A 44 4.93 12.43 7.89
CA VAL A 44 4.36 12.35 6.54
C VAL A 44 3.01 13.05 6.56
N SER A 45 2.91 14.16 5.82
CA SER A 45 1.70 14.99 5.75
C SER A 45 0.74 14.46 4.69
N ASP A 46 0.82 15.00 3.49
CA ASP A 46 -0.09 14.68 2.41
C ASP A 46 0.56 13.71 1.43
N PHE A 47 -0.16 12.66 1.09
CA PHE A 47 0.15 11.80 -0.04
C PHE A 47 -0.87 12.06 -1.15
N THR A 48 -0.37 12.24 -2.37
CA THR A 48 -1.17 12.42 -3.58
C THR A 48 -0.89 11.30 -4.57
N GLN A 49 -1.69 11.22 -5.62
CA GLN A 49 -1.46 10.30 -6.73
C GLN A 49 -1.61 11.06 -8.04
N SER A 50 -0.50 11.29 -8.73
CA SER A 50 -0.45 12.04 -9.97
C SER A 50 -0.82 11.21 -11.21
N THR A 51 -0.73 9.89 -11.12
CA THR A 51 -1.01 8.98 -12.24
C THR A 51 -2.29 8.19 -12.00
N PRO A 52 -3.23 8.17 -12.96
CA PRO A 52 -4.42 7.32 -12.87
C PRO A 52 -4.04 5.84 -12.73
N PHE A 53 -4.79 5.12 -11.91
CA PHE A 53 -4.58 3.71 -11.64
C PHE A 53 -5.89 2.94 -11.78
N ASN A 54 -5.85 1.82 -12.47
CA ASN A 54 -6.98 0.90 -12.54
C ASN A 54 -6.81 -0.22 -11.51
N SER A 55 -7.57 -0.15 -10.44
CA SER A 55 -7.54 -1.15 -9.36
C SER A 55 -8.32 -2.43 -9.66
N SER A 56 -8.98 -2.54 -10.81
CA SER A 56 -9.81 -3.70 -11.16
C SER A 56 -8.95 -4.95 -11.35
N CYS A 57 -9.25 -5.97 -10.55
CA CYS A 57 -8.62 -7.28 -10.68
C CYS A 57 -9.49 -8.21 -11.50
N ARG A 58 -9.11 -8.44 -12.75
CA ARG A 58 -9.87 -9.28 -13.69
C ARG A 58 -11.35 -8.81 -13.73
N LEU A 59 -12.30 -9.73 -13.63
CA LEU A 59 -13.74 -9.45 -13.54
C LEU A 59 -14.28 -9.54 -12.11
N MET A 60 -13.40 -9.57 -11.11
CA MET A 60 -13.77 -9.78 -9.70
C MET A 60 -14.08 -8.47 -8.96
N GLY A 61 -13.69 -7.33 -9.51
CA GLY A 61 -13.86 -6.02 -8.91
C GLY A 61 -12.54 -5.35 -8.53
N PRO A 62 -12.59 -4.15 -7.94
CA PRO A 62 -11.39 -3.41 -7.57
C PRO A 62 -10.71 -4.01 -6.33
N ILE A 63 -9.39 -3.86 -6.28
CA ILE A 63 -8.60 -4.02 -5.05
C ILE A 63 -8.50 -2.62 -4.45
N GLU A 64 -9.03 -2.46 -3.24
CA GLU A 64 -9.04 -1.19 -2.51
C GLU A 64 -8.42 -1.40 -1.14
N PRO A 65 -7.59 -0.47 -0.64
CA PRO A 65 -7.00 -0.60 0.68
C PRO A 65 -8.03 -0.80 1.79
N ALA A 66 -7.62 -1.42 2.89
CA ALA A 66 -8.47 -1.64 4.05
C ALA A 66 -9.04 -0.33 4.62
N ASP A 67 -10.13 -0.44 5.36
CA ASP A 67 -10.79 0.66 6.07
C ASP A 67 -11.33 1.78 5.14
N GLY A 68 -11.51 1.50 3.85
CA GLY A 68 -12.01 2.47 2.86
C GLY A 68 -11.02 3.58 2.53
N LEU A 69 -9.74 3.37 2.82
CA LEU A 69 -8.68 4.32 2.49
C LEU A 69 -8.40 4.32 0.99
N THR A 70 -8.02 5.47 0.46
CA THR A 70 -7.39 5.56 -0.86
C THR A 70 -5.94 5.05 -0.80
N PHE A 71 -5.32 4.75 -1.94
CA PHE A 71 -3.91 4.34 -1.99
C PHE A 71 -2.96 5.39 -1.36
N PRO A 72 -3.12 6.72 -1.65
CA PRO A 72 -2.35 7.75 -0.97
C PRO A 72 -2.50 7.73 0.55
N GLU A 73 -3.74 7.67 1.05
CA GLU A 73 -4.00 7.63 2.49
C GLU A 73 -3.41 6.38 3.16
N PHE A 74 -3.51 5.22 2.49
CA PHE A 74 -2.96 3.97 2.99
C PHE A 74 -1.43 4.03 3.12
N ILE A 75 -0.73 4.51 2.08
CA ILE A 75 0.73 4.62 2.08
C ILE A 75 1.20 5.69 3.08
N GLY A 76 0.56 6.87 3.11
CA GLY A 76 0.90 7.93 4.06
C GLY A 76 0.69 7.51 5.52
N LYS A 77 -0.41 6.81 5.80
CA LYS A 77 -0.66 6.23 7.12
C LYS A 77 0.38 5.18 7.49
N ALA A 78 0.73 4.29 6.57
CA ALA A 78 1.75 3.26 6.78
C ALA A 78 3.10 3.88 7.16
N PHE A 79 3.56 4.89 6.44
CA PHE A 79 4.77 5.64 6.79
C PHE A 79 4.70 6.23 8.20
N ASN A 80 3.61 6.92 8.55
CA ASN A 80 3.45 7.50 9.89
C ASN A 80 3.42 6.45 10.99
N ASP A 81 2.84 5.28 10.74
CA ASP A 81 2.82 4.19 11.72
C ASP A 81 4.25 3.64 11.96
N GLU A 82 5.08 3.54 10.90
CA GLU A 82 6.51 3.18 11.01
C GLU A 82 7.31 4.24 11.79
N LEU A 83 7.11 5.55 11.49
CA LEU A 83 7.75 6.66 12.19
C LEU A 83 7.40 6.67 13.68
N LYS A 84 6.12 6.42 14.02
CA LYS A 84 5.65 6.32 15.41
C LYS A 84 6.33 5.16 16.15
N MET A 85 6.40 3.99 15.50
CA MET A 85 7.03 2.81 16.10
C MET A 85 8.54 2.99 16.24
N ALA A 86 9.18 3.73 15.34
CA ALA A 86 10.59 4.09 15.44
C ALA A 86 10.86 5.18 16.51
N GLY A 87 9.82 5.88 16.98
CA GLY A 87 9.94 6.94 17.99
C GLY A 87 10.41 8.30 17.45
N ILE A 88 10.32 8.50 16.14
CA ILE A 88 10.75 9.75 15.45
C ILE A 88 9.58 10.53 14.83
N TYR A 89 8.34 10.11 15.08
CA TYR A 89 7.15 10.84 14.64
C TYR A 89 6.90 12.07 15.50
N SER A 90 6.64 13.21 14.85
CA SER A 90 6.16 14.43 15.55
C SER A 90 5.37 15.30 14.58
N GLU A 91 4.19 15.78 15.00
CA GLU A 91 3.36 16.70 14.22
C GLU A 91 4.02 18.06 13.96
N THR A 92 4.99 18.42 14.79
CA THR A 92 5.78 19.65 14.66
C THR A 92 7.14 19.43 13.99
N GLY A 93 7.44 18.19 13.59
CA GLY A 93 8.69 17.83 12.92
C GLY A 93 8.76 18.28 11.47
N THR A 94 9.86 17.91 10.81
CA THR A 94 10.00 18.10 9.36
C THR A 94 8.87 17.39 8.63
N LYS A 95 8.15 18.12 7.79
CA LYS A 95 7.04 17.58 7.02
C LYS A 95 7.55 16.99 5.71
N ILE A 96 7.13 15.77 5.45
CA ILE A 96 7.40 15.06 4.19
C ILE A 96 6.05 14.83 3.51
N SER A 97 5.88 15.34 2.30
CA SER A 97 4.77 15.00 1.41
C SER A 97 5.19 13.93 0.44
N GLY A 98 4.23 13.12 -0.04
CA GLY A 98 4.48 12.07 -1.02
C GLY A 98 3.60 12.22 -2.26
N ASP A 99 4.11 11.81 -3.39
CA ASP A 99 3.33 11.64 -4.61
C ASP A 99 3.56 10.24 -5.20
N ILE A 100 2.47 9.52 -5.42
CA ILE A 100 2.50 8.23 -6.09
C ILE A 100 2.56 8.50 -7.59
N THR A 101 3.72 8.25 -8.18
CA THR A 101 3.97 8.46 -9.61
C THR A 101 3.67 7.24 -10.45
N LYS A 102 3.61 6.07 -9.82
CA LYS A 102 3.22 4.81 -10.44
C LYS A 102 2.57 3.89 -9.43
N VAL A 103 1.44 3.32 -9.80
CA VAL A 103 0.89 2.10 -9.20
C VAL A 103 0.48 1.19 -10.33
N ASP A 104 0.97 -0.03 -10.30
CA ASP A 104 0.58 -1.08 -11.23
C ASP A 104 0.60 -2.42 -10.51
N PHE A 105 -0.23 -3.36 -10.94
CA PHE A 105 -0.17 -4.72 -10.49
C PHE A 105 -0.55 -5.70 -11.58
N SER A 106 -0.10 -6.92 -11.42
CA SER A 106 -0.61 -8.06 -12.17
C SER A 106 -0.94 -9.19 -11.23
N SER A 107 -2.14 -9.72 -11.36
CA SER A 107 -2.54 -10.96 -10.69
C SER A 107 -2.05 -12.20 -11.44
N THR A 108 -1.47 -12.04 -12.63
CA THR A 108 -0.93 -13.10 -13.50
C THR A 108 0.32 -12.64 -14.21
N SER A 109 1.47 -12.78 -13.57
CA SER A 109 2.77 -12.63 -14.23
C SER A 109 3.31 -14.03 -14.49
N GLY A 110 3.19 -14.50 -15.71
CA GLY A 110 3.31 -15.93 -16.01
C GLY A 110 2.05 -16.71 -15.59
N LEU A 111 2.17 -17.93 -15.12
CA LEU A 111 1.02 -18.79 -14.81
C LEU A 111 0.54 -18.65 -13.35
N THR A 112 1.47 -18.45 -12.40
CA THR A 112 1.19 -18.55 -10.97
C THR A 112 1.85 -17.47 -10.11
N ASN A 113 2.33 -16.39 -10.71
CA ASN A 113 2.93 -15.28 -9.98
C ASN A 113 2.13 -14.00 -10.24
N GLY A 114 2.25 -13.06 -9.32
CA GLY A 114 1.74 -11.71 -9.45
C GLY A 114 2.80 -10.71 -9.00
N PHE A 115 2.55 -9.43 -9.19
CA PHE A 115 3.40 -8.36 -8.67
C PHE A 115 2.57 -7.10 -8.34
N TRP A 116 3.11 -6.30 -7.44
CA TRP A 116 2.85 -4.87 -7.28
C TRP A 116 4.09 -4.09 -7.71
N ASP A 117 3.91 -3.01 -8.46
CA ASP A 117 4.98 -2.11 -8.92
C ASP A 117 4.57 -0.69 -8.56
N ILE A 118 5.19 -0.15 -7.51
CA ILE A 118 4.82 1.14 -6.92
C ILE A 118 6.05 2.05 -6.92
N SER A 119 5.86 3.30 -7.38
CA SER A 119 6.89 4.34 -7.35
C SER A 119 6.33 5.58 -6.69
N ILE A 120 7.14 6.21 -5.84
CA ILE A 120 6.79 7.43 -5.13
C ILE A 120 7.91 8.47 -5.24
N VAL A 121 7.54 9.73 -5.11
CA VAL A 121 8.45 10.83 -4.85
C VAL A 121 8.11 11.43 -3.50
N LEU A 122 9.10 11.46 -2.61
CA LEU A 122 8.99 12.11 -1.30
C LEU A 122 9.62 13.51 -1.39
N LYS A 123 8.95 14.53 -0.86
CA LYS A 123 9.41 15.92 -0.82
C LYS A 123 9.36 16.42 0.61
N SER A 124 10.47 16.92 1.09
CA SER A 124 10.59 17.53 2.42
C SER A 124 10.27 19.02 2.39
N SER A 125 9.77 19.52 3.51
CA SER A 125 9.60 20.97 3.74
C SER A 125 10.92 21.75 3.72
N ASN A 126 12.06 21.06 3.77
CA ASN A 126 13.39 21.68 3.62
C ASN A 126 13.79 21.92 2.14
N GLY A 127 12.94 21.51 1.17
CA GLY A 127 13.14 21.69 -0.27
C GLY A 127 13.79 20.50 -0.99
N ASN A 128 14.25 19.48 -0.27
CA ASN A 128 14.84 18.29 -0.88
C ASN A 128 13.76 17.26 -1.27
N SER A 129 14.10 16.42 -2.23
CA SER A 129 13.23 15.32 -2.67
C SER A 129 14.04 14.08 -3.04
N ILE A 130 13.41 12.92 -2.87
CA ILE A 130 13.94 11.63 -3.32
C ILE A 130 12.85 10.85 -4.04
N ALA A 131 13.26 9.94 -4.92
CA ALA A 131 12.38 8.93 -5.50
C ALA A 131 12.67 7.57 -4.86
N ALA A 132 11.62 6.79 -4.67
CA ALA A 132 11.71 5.39 -4.25
C ALA A 132 10.74 4.55 -5.06
N SER A 133 11.11 3.31 -5.34
CA SER A 133 10.25 2.38 -6.08
C SER A 133 10.49 0.96 -5.60
N ASN A 134 9.45 0.14 -5.71
CA ASN A 134 9.54 -1.28 -5.43
C ASN A 134 8.70 -2.08 -6.40
N LYS A 135 9.20 -3.25 -6.79
CA LYS A 135 8.43 -4.28 -7.48
C LYS A 135 8.38 -5.54 -6.64
N TYR A 136 7.32 -5.64 -5.86
CA TYR A 136 7.05 -6.79 -5.00
C TYR A 136 6.39 -7.92 -5.79
N THR A 137 7.00 -9.10 -5.81
CA THR A 137 6.47 -10.29 -6.48
C THR A 137 5.92 -11.28 -5.46
N PHE A 138 4.81 -11.91 -5.78
CA PHE A 138 4.15 -12.87 -4.89
C PHE A 138 3.63 -14.09 -5.65
N LYS A 139 3.33 -15.16 -4.94
CA LYS A 139 2.63 -16.31 -5.48
C LYS A 139 1.16 -15.98 -5.66
N SER A 140 0.67 -16.18 -6.89
CA SER A 140 -0.72 -15.96 -7.28
C SER A 140 -1.42 -17.28 -7.56
N GLY A 141 -2.73 -17.23 -7.83
CA GLY A 141 -3.54 -18.37 -8.20
C GLY A 141 -3.79 -18.47 -9.70
N PHE A 142 -4.19 -19.66 -10.15
CA PHE A 142 -4.61 -19.86 -11.53
C PHE A 142 -6.01 -19.29 -11.80
N ASP A 143 -6.96 -19.54 -10.91
CA ASP A 143 -8.31 -18.99 -11.00
C ASP A 143 -8.38 -17.52 -10.55
N ALA A 144 -9.43 -16.82 -10.99
CA ALA A 144 -9.56 -15.40 -10.74
C ALA A 144 -9.71 -15.04 -9.25
N ILE A 145 -10.45 -15.85 -8.48
CA ILE A 145 -10.71 -15.59 -7.06
C ILE A 145 -9.41 -15.70 -6.28
N THR A 146 -8.72 -16.83 -6.40
CA THR A 146 -7.44 -17.07 -5.72
C THR A 146 -6.40 -16.02 -6.10
N ALA A 147 -6.31 -15.68 -7.39
CA ALA A 147 -5.33 -14.72 -7.86
C ALA A 147 -5.60 -13.29 -7.36
N CYS A 148 -6.86 -12.84 -7.35
CA CYS A 148 -7.18 -11.51 -6.88
C CYS A 148 -7.09 -11.40 -5.34
N ASN A 149 -7.43 -12.44 -4.59
CA ASN A 149 -7.18 -12.48 -3.15
C ASN A 149 -5.68 -12.41 -2.85
N ALA A 150 -4.85 -13.21 -3.53
CA ALA A 150 -3.40 -13.15 -3.36
C ALA A 150 -2.83 -11.77 -3.71
N THR A 151 -3.40 -11.09 -4.72
CA THR A 151 -3.01 -9.72 -5.06
C THR A 151 -3.38 -8.72 -3.96
N ALA A 152 -4.58 -8.86 -3.39
CA ALA A 152 -5.02 -8.04 -2.27
C ALA A 152 -4.13 -8.26 -1.03
N ASP A 153 -3.87 -9.52 -0.67
CA ASP A 153 -3.03 -9.87 0.48
C ASP A 153 -1.59 -9.36 0.33
N ALA A 154 -1.10 -9.26 -0.90
CA ALA A 154 0.25 -8.79 -1.21
C ALA A 154 0.41 -7.26 -1.14
N LEU A 155 -0.65 -6.46 -1.00
CA LEU A 155 -0.55 -5.00 -0.96
C LEU A 155 0.23 -4.50 0.26
N SER A 156 -0.08 -5.01 1.46
CA SER A 156 0.62 -4.60 2.69
C SER A 156 2.12 -4.91 2.65
N PRO A 157 2.57 -6.12 2.30
CA PRO A 157 4.00 -6.40 2.09
C PRO A 157 4.65 -5.54 0.99
N ALA A 158 3.94 -5.26 -0.10
CA ALA A 158 4.47 -4.40 -1.16
C ALA A 158 4.73 -2.97 -0.68
N VAL A 159 3.85 -2.44 0.19
CA VAL A 159 4.05 -1.11 0.81
C VAL A 159 5.16 -1.15 1.86
N GLN A 160 5.34 -2.26 2.61
CA GLN A 160 6.49 -2.42 3.51
C GLN A 160 7.81 -2.31 2.74
N ASP A 161 7.94 -3.04 1.63
CA ASP A 161 9.16 -3.00 0.80
C ASP A 161 9.36 -1.63 0.14
N LEU A 162 8.27 -0.94 -0.25
CA LEU A 162 8.34 0.42 -0.78
C LEU A 162 8.90 1.39 0.28
N ILE A 163 8.40 1.32 1.52
CA ILE A 163 8.89 2.13 2.63
C ILE A 163 10.37 1.79 2.90
N GLN A 164 10.72 0.50 2.91
CA GLN A 164 12.10 0.08 3.07
C GLN A 164 13.00 0.69 2.01
N SER A 165 12.60 0.65 0.74
CA SER A 165 13.37 1.25 -0.36
C SER A 165 13.57 2.75 -0.21
N ALA A 166 12.61 3.44 0.43
CA ALA A 166 12.71 4.86 0.72
C ALA A 166 13.65 5.15 1.90
N VAL A 167 13.44 4.48 3.04
CA VAL A 167 14.16 4.79 4.29
C VAL A 167 15.61 4.30 4.29
N THR A 168 15.92 3.29 3.48
CA THR A 168 17.30 2.81 3.26
C THR A 168 18.00 3.51 2.09
N ASN A 169 17.32 4.40 1.37
CA ASN A 169 17.93 5.18 0.31
C ASN A 169 19.01 6.09 0.92
N PRO A 170 20.27 6.07 0.42
CA PRO A 170 21.34 6.94 0.93
C PRO A 170 20.98 8.44 0.94
N GLU A 171 20.10 8.86 0.04
CA GLU A 171 19.62 10.23 -0.08
C GLU A 171 18.51 10.58 0.93
N PHE A 172 17.94 9.61 1.66
CA PHE A 172 16.86 9.85 2.63
C PHE A 172 17.26 10.89 3.68
N LYS A 173 18.53 10.90 4.08
CA LYS A 173 19.10 11.89 5.01
C LYS A 173 18.91 13.34 4.55
N LYS A 174 18.76 13.59 3.25
CA LYS A 174 18.52 14.94 2.72
C LYS A 174 17.12 15.47 3.04
N LEU A 175 16.18 14.58 3.36
CA LEU A 175 14.82 14.96 3.73
C LEU A 175 14.69 15.41 5.19
N LEU A 176 15.67 15.11 6.03
CA LEU A 176 15.66 15.31 7.48
C LEU A 176 15.93 16.76 7.89
#